data_50b61bbf0c98fccc810c64d048f82466
#
_entry.id   50b61bbf0c98fccc810c64d048f82466
#
_cell.length_a   1.000
_cell.length_b   1.000
_cell.length_c   1.000
_cell.angle_alpha   90.00
_cell.angle_beta   90.00
_cell.angle_gamma   90.00
#
_symmetry.space_group_name_H-M   'P 1'
#
loop_
_entity.id
_entity.type
_entity.pdbx_description
1 polymer ?
#
loop_
_entity_poly.entity_id
_entity_poly.type
_entity_poly.pdbx_seq_one_letter_code
_entity_poly.pdbx_strand_id
1 'polypeptide(L)'
;MAKKEETPNMVESFAEFKELKNIDKTTMISVLEESFRNVLAKMFGTDENLDVIMNPDKGDVQIFQNLEVVPDGEVSNPNLQIALTEARADNDPEVEIGEEHTKEIIFADFGRRAILTLRQTLQSKILELQKEAIYEKFKDLEGELVTGEVYQTWSRETLLLDDEKNELLLPKNQAIPGDFFRKGETIRAVIANVDNNNNNPKITVSRTNENFLRRLFELEVPEIHDGLISIRAVARIPGERAKIAVESFDDRIDPVGACVGVKGSRIHGIVRELRNENIDVIPFTTNPSLFIQRALSPAKVSSIRLDEEEKKAEVFLKPDQVSLAIGKQGLNIKLASMLTGYVIDVYRDTDEVYEEDIYLDEFKDEIDEWVIDALKDMGCVTAKSVLNTPREDLIRRADLEEETVDNVLDILKAEFDDDSAEAPAEAPAEDTCAEEHPAEDLAAAADAVAGETGDEAAQTAETAGDEESK
;
A
#
# COMPACT_ATOMS: atom_id res chain seq x y z
N MET A 1 49.86 -36.14 -35.75
CA MET A 1 49.69 -35.26 -34.58
C MET A 1 48.21 -35.20 -34.26
N ALA A 2 47.79 -36.02 -33.31
CA ALA A 2 46.41 -36.01 -32.84
C ALA A 2 46.22 -34.77 -31.96
N LYS A 3 45.25 -33.91 -32.31
CA LYS A 3 44.78 -32.86 -31.46
C LYS A 3 44.24 -33.51 -30.17
N LYS A 4 44.90 -33.30 -29.03
CA LYS A 4 44.35 -33.52 -27.71
C LYS A 4 43.12 -32.60 -27.65
N GLU A 5 41.93 -33.16 -27.70
CA GLU A 5 40.73 -32.45 -27.35
C GLU A 5 40.86 -32.15 -25.85
N GLU A 6 41.01 -30.86 -25.55
CA GLU A 6 40.98 -30.34 -24.19
C GLU A 6 39.56 -30.66 -23.65
N THR A 7 39.52 -31.57 -22.69
CA THR A 7 38.34 -31.71 -21.83
C THR A 7 38.11 -30.34 -21.19
N PRO A 8 36.93 -29.70 -21.37
CA PRO A 8 36.69 -28.45 -20.78
C PRO A 8 36.89 -28.55 -19.26
N ASN A 9 37.78 -27.70 -18.75
CA ASN A 9 38.18 -27.76 -17.37
C ASN A 9 36.97 -27.39 -16.52
N MET A 10 36.29 -28.39 -15.95
CA MET A 10 35.08 -28.23 -15.14
C MET A 10 35.32 -27.24 -14.00
N VAL A 11 36.53 -27.16 -13.46
CA VAL A 11 36.94 -26.25 -12.39
C VAL A 11 36.80 -24.79 -12.77
N GLU A 12 37.14 -24.42 -14.02
CA GLU A 12 36.95 -23.05 -14.52
C GLU A 12 35.45 -22.72 -14.68
N SER A 13 34.66 -23.66 -15.17
CA SER A 13 33.21 -23.48 -15.25
C SER A 13 32.56 -23.33 -13.87
N PHE A 14 33.06 -24.04 -12.84
CA PHE A 14 32.56 -23.93 -11.47
C PHE A 14 32.98 -22.59 -10.79
N ALA A 15 34.18 -22.11 -11.07
CA ALA A 15 34.63 -20.81 -10.55
C ALA A 15 33.79 -19.65 -11.14
N GLU A 16 33.52 -19.67 -12.45
CA GLU A 16 32.64 -18.72 -13.11
C GLU A 16 31.21 -18.78 -12.56
N PHE A 17 30.68 -19.97 -12.25
CA PHE A 17 29.35 -20.12 -11.67
C PHE A 17 29.25 -19.57 -10.27
N LYS A 18 30.28 -19.70 -9.44
CA LYS A 18 30.33 -19.17 -8.08
C LYS A 18 30.35 -17.65 -8.06
N GLU A 19 31.11 -17.02 -8.95
CA GLU A 19 31.21 -15.56 -9.02
C GLU A 19 29.95 -14.93 -9.62
N LEU A 20 29.32 -15.59 -10.58
CA LEU A 20 28.17 -15.02 -11.29
C LEU A 20 26.84 -15.13 -10.53
N LYS A 21 26.71 -15.97 -9.49
CA LYS A 21 25.37 -16.36 -9.06
C LYS A 21 25.11 -16.50 -7.56
N ASN A 22 26.03 -16.13 -6.71
CA ASN A 22 25.83 -16.07 -5.23
C ASN A 22 25.23 -17.35 -4.60
N ILE A 23 25.42 -18.52 -5.27
CA ILE A 23 24.96 -19.80 -4.76
C ILE A 23 26.00 -20.37 -3.79
N ASP A 24 25.56 -20.85 -2.62
CA ASP A 24 26.43 -21.46 -1.65
C ASP A 24 27.10 -22.74 -2.20
N LYS A 25 28.37 -22.92 -1.85
CA LYS A 25 29.19 -24.04 -2.31
C LYS A 25 28.57 -25.40 -1.96
N THR A 26 27.96 -25.52 -0.80
CA THR A 26 27.31 -26.73 -0.32
C THR A 26 26.07 -27.07 -1.16
N THR A 27 25.23 -26.09 -1.46
CA THR A 27 24.05 -26.25 -2.31
C THR A 27 24.43 -26.63 -3.73
N MET A 28 25.50 -26.04 -4.26
CA MET A 28 25.99 -26.39 -5.61
C MET A 28 26.48 -27.84 -5.69
N ILE A 29 27.19 -28.34 -4.67
CA ILE A 29 27.64 -29.73 -4.62
C ILE A 29 26.46 -30.68 -4.60
N SER A 30 25.48 -30.43 -3.72
CA SER A 30 24.28 -31.25 -3.62
C SER A 30 23.51 -31.35 -4.93
N VAL A 31 23.36 -30.24 -5.66
CA VAL A 31 22.70 -30.18 -6.97
C VAL A 31 23.48 -30.90 -8.04
N LEU A 32 24.79 -30.81 -8.00
CA LEU A 32 25.65 -31.57 -8.92
C LEU A 32 25.53 -33.09 -8.68
N GLU A 33 25.64 -33.52 -7.42
CA GLU A 33 25.49 -34.92 -7.03
C GLU A 33 24.11 -35.47 -7.45
N GLU A 34 23.03 -34.75 -7.19
CA GLU A 34 21.67 -35.10 -7.60
C GLU A 34 21.56 -35.19 -9.13
N SER A 35 22.16 -34.24 -9.85
CA SER A 35 22.14 -34.24 -11.32
C SER A 35 22.88 -35.42 -11.92
N PHE A 36 24.03 -35.77 -11.34
CA PHE A 36 24.76 -36.98 -11.74
C PHE A 36 23.96 -38.24 -11.44
N ARG A 37 23.39 -38.38 -10.23
CA ARG A 37 22.51 -39.51 -9.87
C ARG A 37 21.36 -39.68 -10.85
N ASN A 38 20.67 -38.57 -11.18
CA ASN A 38 19.55 -38.59 -12.13
C ASN A 38 19.94 -39.07 -13.54
N VAL A 39 21.13 -38.72 -14.00
CA VAL A 39 21.64 -39.19 -15.31
C VAL A 39 22.08 -40.64 -15.24
N LEU A 40 22.75 -41.02 -14.17
CA LEU A 40 23.18 -42.41 -13.93
C LEU A 40 22.00 -43.34 -13.77
N ALA A 41 20.95 -42.94 -13.03
CA ALA A 41 19.71 -43.68 -12.91
C ALA A 41 19.03 -43.96 -14.28
N LYS A 42 19.11 -43.00 -15.19
CA LYS A 42 18.61 -43.19 -16.57
C LYS A 42 19.47 -44.12 -17.39
N MET A 43 20.77 -44.25 -17.10
CA MET A 43 21.70 -45.11 -17.82
C MET A 43 21.68 -46.54 -17.29
N PHE A 44 21.68 -46.69 -15.97
CA PHE A 44 21.80 -48.00 -15.30
C PHE A 44 20.43 -48.53 -14.81
N GLY A 45 19.35 -47.74 -14.89
CA GLY A 45 17.99 -48.14 -14.51
C GLY A 45 17.68 -48.06 -13.03
N THR A 46 18.67 -47.77 -12.17
CA THR A 46 18.56 -47.56 -10.73
C THR A 46 19.62 -46.57 -10.28
N ASP A 47 19.39 -45.92 -9.15
CA ASP A 47 20.33 -45.04 -8.47
C ASP A 47 20.74 -45.55 -7.07
N GLU A 48 20.12 -46.64 -6.59
CA GLU A 48 20.32 -47.16 -5.24
C GLU A 48 21.74 -47.71 -5.02
N ASN A 49 22.39 -48.19 -6.08
CA ASN A 49 23.73 -48.76 -6.05
C ASN A 49 24.83 -47.82 -6.57
N LEU A 50 24.55 -46.51 -6.64
CA LEU A 50 25.47 -45.53 -7.20
C LEU A 50 25.84 -44.48 -6.17
N ASP A 51 27.14 -44.31 -5.91
CA ASP A 51 27.70 -43.30 -5.08
C ASP A 51 28.44 -42.27 -5.93
N VAL A 52 28.03 -41.00 -5.78
CA VAL A 52 28.68 -39.86 -6.45
C VAL A 52 29.37 -39.03 -5.40
N ILE A 53 30.68 -38.96 -5.46
CA ILE A 53 31.50 -38.16 -4.54
C ILE A 53 32.15 -37.04 -5.32
N MET A 54 31.85 -35.79 -4.86
CA MET A 54 32.41 -34.61 -5.48
C MET A 54 33.44 -33.96 -4.59
N ASN A 55 34.63 -33.66 -5.12
CA ASN A 55 35.62 -32.87 -4.44
C ASN A 55 35.50 -31.40 -4.87
N PRO A 56 34.97 -30.53 -3.99
CA PRO A 56 34.72 -29.14 -4.35
C PRO A 56 36.01 -28.30 -4.56
N ASP A 57 37.13 -28.73 -4.04
CA ASP A 57 38.36 -27.95 -4.13
C ASP A 57 39.15 -28.27 -5.41
N LYS A 58 39.06 -29.51 -5.90
CA LYS A 58 39.70 -29.96 -7.13
C LYS A 58 38.76 -29.95 -8.34
N GLY A 59 37.46 -29.96 -8.12
CA GLY A 59 36.45 -30.06 -9.17
C GLY A 59 36.39 -31.47 -9.79
N ASP A 60 36.93 -32.49 -9.10
CA ASP A 60 36.93 -33.88 -9.53
C ASP A 60 35.63 -34.53 -9.07
N VAL A 61 35.02 -35.36 -9.96
CA VAL A 61 33.87 -36.17 -9.67
C VAL A 61 34.30 -37.63 -9.76
N GLN A 62 34.10 -38.35 -8.66
CA GLN A 62 34.29 -39.80 -8.59
C GLN A 62 32.91 -40.47 -8.51
N ILE A 63 32.69 -41.41 -9.34
CA ILE A 63 31.44 -42.17 -9.44
C ILE A 63 31.75 -43.61 -9.15
N PHE A 64 31.08 -44.15 -8.14
CA PHE A 64 31.23 -45.54 -7.74
C PHE A 64 29.90 -46.29 -7.94
N GLN A 65 30.01 -47.49 -8.46
CA GLN A 65 28.89 -48.43 -8.59
C GLN A 65 29.14 -49.60 -7.66
N ASN A 66 28.22 -49.85 -6.75
CA ASN A 66 28.26 -50.97 -5.82
C ASN A 66 27.51 -52.13 -6.44
N LEU A 67 28.20 -53.22 -6.71
CA LEU A 67 27.68 -54.41 -7.37
C LEU A 67 27.75 -55.59 -6.40
N GLU A 68 26.69 -56.43 -6.34
CA GLU A 68 26.67 -57.68 -5.60
C GLU A 68 27.46 -58.76 -6.35
N VAL A 69 28.39 -59.39 -5.68
CA VAL A 69 29.18 -60.49 -6.28
C VAL A 69 28.39 -61.78 -6.29
N VAL A 70 28.18 -62.29 -7.50
CA VAL A 70 27.44 -63.53 -7.73
C VAL A 70 28.34 -64.63 -8.39
N PRO A 71 27.99 -65.94 -8.30
CA PRO A 71 28.73 -66.96 -8.95
C PRO A 71 28.79 -66.76 -10.48
N ASP A 72 29.87 -67.21 -11.08
CA ASP A 72 30.06 -67.11 -12.52
C ASP A 72 28.93 -67.83 -13.29
N GLY A 73 28.22 -67.05 -14.12
CA GLY A 73 27.10 -67.54 -14.93
C GLY A 73 25.70 -67.32 -14.31
N GLU A 74 25.59 -66.77 -13.10
CA GLU A 74 24.32 -66.43 -12.41
C GLU A 74 23.97 -64.94 -12.43
N VAL A 75 24.70 -64.14 -13.17
CA VAL A 75 24.44 -62.67 -13.30
C VAL A 75 23.10 -62.47 -14.01
N SER A 76 22.11 -62.07 -13.27
CA SER A 76 20.76 -61.75 -13.79
C SER A 76 20.65 -60.31 -14.29
N ASN A 77 21.29 -59.37 -13.62
CA ASN A 77 21.30 -57.97 -14.01
C ASN A 77 22.76 -57.40 -13.91
N PRO A 78 23.40 -57.12 -15.04
CA PRO A 78 24.77 -56.65 -15.07
C PRO A 78 24.94 -55.23 -14.45
N ASN A 79 23.84 -54.51 -14.18
CA ASN A 79 23.89 -53.23 -13.53
C ASN A 79 23.83 -53.29 -11.99
N LEU A 80 23.47 -54.46 -11.42
CA LEU A 80 23.38 -54.70 -9.98
C LEU A 80 24.34 -55.78 -9.50
N GLN A 81 24.80 -56.68 -10.40
CA GLN A 81 25.56 -57.86 -10.06
C GLN A 81 26.81 -57.99 -10.94
N ILE A 82 27.86 -58.50 -10.35
CA ILE A 82 29.13 -58.77 -11.01
C ILE A 82 29.53 -60.24 -10.79
N ALA A 83 30.14 -60.88 -11.81
CA ALA A 83 30.67 -62.24 -11.66
C ALA A 83 31.91 -62.28 -10.78
N LEU A 84 32.07 -63.33 -9.97
CA LEU A 84 33.19 -63.44 -9.03
C LEU A 84 34.57 -63.37 -9.73
N THR A 85 34.72 -63.99 -10.92
CA THR A 85 35.96 -63.88 -11.69
C THR A 85 36.24 -62.48 -12.18
N GLU A 86 35.24 -61.67 -12.48
CA GLU A 86 35.34 -60.30 -12.95
C GLU A 86 35.67 -59.35 -11.78
N ALA A 87 35.02 -59.52 -10.64
CA ALA A 87 35.29 -58.74 -9.42
C ALA A 87 36.73 -58.94 -8.91
N ARG A 88 37.22 -60.16 -8.93
CA ARG A 88 38.62 -60.48 -8.55
C ARG A 88 39.65 -59.93 -9.51
N ALA A 89 39.32 -59.75 -10.77
CA ALA A 89 40.20 -59.19 -11.78
C ALA A 89 40.28 -57.64 -11.69
N ASP A 90 39.26 -57.01 -11.14
CA ASP A 90 39.13 -55.56 -11.20
C ASP A 90 39.74 -54.80 -10.01
N ASN A 91 40.15 -55.35 -8.92
CA ASN A 91 40.94 -54.77 -7.82
C ASN A 91 40.70 -55.44 -6.44
N ASP A 92 39.85 -56.44 -6.35
CA ASP A 92 39.49 -57.10 -5.09
C ASP A 92 39.75 -58.62 -5.16
N PRO A 93 41.04 -59.07 -5.06
CA PRO A 93 41.37 -60.46 -5.18
C PRO A 93 40.86 -61.36 -4.08
N GLU A 94 40.42 -60.85 -2.95
CA GLU A 94 39.92 -61.55 -1.76
C GLU A 94 38.38 -61.56 -1.63
N VAL A 95 37.63 -60.97 -2.58
CA VAL A 95 36.17 -60.82 -2.52
C VAL A 95 35.50 -62.20 -2.54
N GLU A 96 34.44 -62.33 -1.70
CA GLU A 96 33.61 -63.57 -1.61
C GLU A 96 32.22 -63.34 -2.24
N ILE A 97 31.52 -64.44 -2.54
CA ILE A 97 30.17 -64.41 -3.10
C ILE A 97 29.21 -63.82 -2.06
N GLY A 98 28.41 -62.83 -2.45
CA GLY A 98 27.47 -62.12 -1.60
C GLY A 98 28.05 -60.85 -0.95
N GLU A 99 29.30 -60.49 -1.22
CA GLU A 99 29.88 -59.21 -0.82
C GLU A 99 29.61 -58.14 -1.88
N GLU A 100 29.71 -56.87 -1.47
CA GLU A 100 29.58 -55.74 -2.36
C GLU A 100 30.96 -55.39 -2.96
N HIS A 101 31.04 -55.31 -4.27
CA HIS A 101 32.21 -54.85 -5.01
C HIS A 101 31.98 -53.47 -5.55
N THR A 102 32.88 -52.53 -5.23
CA THR A 102 32.79 -51.16 -5.66
C THR A 102 33.61 -50.91 -6.92
N LYS A 103 32.95 -50.64 -8.04
CA LYS A 103 33.55 -50.33 -9.32
C LYS A 103 33.57 -48.84 -9.58
N GLU A 104 34.74 -48.27 -9.87
CA GLU A 104 34.85 -46.88 -10.29
C GLU A 104 34.42 -46.72 -11.75
N ILE A 105 33.50 -45.80 -11.99
CA ILE A 105 33.01 -45.45 -13.34
C ILE A 105 33.73 -44.19 -13.81
N ILE A 106 34.49 -44.29 -14.88
CA ILE A 106 35.25 -43.17 -15.43
C ILE A 106 34.33 -42.32 -16.30
N PHE A 107 34.26 -41.02 -15.99
CA PHE A 107 33.40 -40.06 -16.72
C PHE A 107 33.70 -40.01 -18.23
N ALA A 108 34.91 -40.30 -18.66
CA ALA A 108 35.28 -40.36 -20.08
C ALA A 108 34.55 -41.44 -20.88
N ASP A 109 34.04 -42.47 -20.20
CA ASP A 109 33.33 -43.59 -20.82
C ASP A 109 31.85 -43.27 -21.07
N PHE A 110 31.35 -42.13 -20.57
CA PHE A 110 29.99 -41.68 -20.84
C PHE A 110 29.83 -41.32 -22.32
N GLY A 111 28.88 -41.93 -22.98
CA GLY A 111 28.56 -41.59 -24.36
C GLY A 111 28.09 -40.16 -24.52
N ARG A 112 28.24 -39.58 -25.71
CA ARG A 112 27.86 -38.18 -26.02
C ARG A 112 26.44 -37.82 -25.57
N ARG A 113 25.50 -38.75 -25.59
CA ARG A 113 24.11 -38.55 -25.15
C ARG A 113 24.03 -38.29 -23.63
N ALA A 114 24.75 -39.06 -22.84
CA ALA A 114 24.77 -38.94 -21.40
C ALA A 114 25.34 -37.58 -20.98
N ILE A 115 26.45 -37.17 -21.61
CA ILE A 115 27.08 -35.88 -21.37
C ILE A 115 26.13 -34.71 -21.71
N LEU A 116 25.41 -34.80 -22.83
CA LEU A 116 24.41 -33.79 -23.20
C LEU A 116 23.24 -33.75 -22.22
N THR A 117 22.74 -34.94 -21.80
CA THR A 117 21.66 -35.00 -20.79
C THR A 117 22.11 -34.42 -19.46
N LEU A 118 23.31 -34.76 -19.00
CA LEU A 118 23.89 -34.21 -17.78
C LEU A 118 23.95 -32.64 -17.83
N ARG A 119 24.49 -32.14 -18.95
CA ARG A 119 24.54 -30.67 -19.15
C ARG A 119 23.18 -30.02 -19.11
N GLN A 120 22.18 -30.64 -19.78
CA GLN A 120 20.80 -30.10 -19.77
C GLN A 120 20.17 -30.17 -18.37
N THR A 121 20.35 -31.26 -17.64
CA THR A 121 19.83 -31.43 -16.27
C THR A 121 20.48 -30.44 -15.34
N LEU A 122 21.79 -30.27 -15.41
CA LEU A 122 22.52 -29.25 -14.61
C LEU A 122 22.02 -27.83 -14.90
N GLN A 123 21.91 -27.45 -16.17
CA GLN A 123 21.39 -26.14 -16.54
C GLN A 123 19.98 -25.92 -16.02
N SER A 124 19.11 -26.93 -16.12
CA SER A 124 17.73 -26.84 -15.60
C SER A 124 17.70 -26.67 -14.08
N LYS A 125 18.49 -27.44 -13.34
CA LYS A 125 18.57 -27.36 -11.87
C LYS A 125 19.16 -26.06 -11.38
N ILE A 126 20.20 -25.56 -12.04
CA ILE A 126 20.77 -24.24 -11.72
C ILE A 126 19.76 -23.12 -11.94
N LEU A 127 19.01 -23.17 -13.04
CA LEU A 127 17.94 -22.20 -13.30
C LEU A 127 16.81 -22.29 -12.26
N GLU A 128 16.47 -23.49 -11.81
CA GLU A 128 15.48 -23.74 -10.76
C GLU A 128 15.91 -23.09 -9.45
N LEU A 129 17.14 -23.35 -9.00
CA LEU A 129 17.69 -22.74 -7.78
C LEU A 129 17.77 -21.21 -7.85
N GLN A 130 18.14 -20.66 -9.02
CA GLN A 130 18.18 -19.22 -9.19
C GLN A 130 16.80 -18.60 -9.06
N LYS A 131 15.79 -19.24 -9.63
CA LYS A 131 14.41 -18.80 -9.52
C LYS A 131 13.89 -18.89 -8.09
N GLU A 132 14.27 -19.94 -7.38
CA GLU A 132 13.93 -20.11 -5.96
C GLU A 132 14.58 -19.03 -5.11
N ALA A 133 15.87 -18.77 -5.28
CA ALA A 133 16.58 -17.69 -4.57
C ALA A 133 16.00 -16.30 -4.88
N ILE A 134 15.59 -16.04 -6.13
CA ILE A 134 14.89 -14.81 -6.51
C ILE A 134 13.54 -14.74 -5.80
N TYR A 135 12.77 -15.83 -5.78
CA TYR A 135 11.49 -15.88 -5.09
C TYR A 135 11.63 -15.57 -3.60
N GLU A 136 12.53 -16.25 -2.89
CA GLU A 136 12.77 -16.02 -1.46
C GLU A 136 13.18 -14.56 -1.20
N LYS A 137 14.16 -14.06 -1.96
CA LYS A 137 14.63 -12.67 -1.83
C LYS A 137 13.50 -11.66 -1.96
N PHE A 138 12.68 -11.78 -3.00
CA PHE A 138 11.61 -10.82 -3.25
C PHE A 138 10.37 -11.04 -2.36
N LYS A 139 10.19 -12.27 -1.85
CA LYS A 139 9.13 -12.58 -0.89
C LYS A 139 9.34 -11.84 0.43
N ASP A 140 10.59 -11.81 0.92
CA ASP A 140 10.96 -11.08 2.12
C ASP A 140 10.86 -9.55 1.94
N LEU A 141 10.93 -9.09 0.69
CA LEU A 141 10.83 -7.68 0.33
C LEU A 141 9.39 -7.24 -0.04
N GLU A 142 8.37 -8.08 0.18
CA GLU A 142 6.98 -7.67 -0.05
C GLU A 142 6.62 -6.44 0.81
N GLY A 143 6.06 -5.41 0.16
CA GLY A 143 5.76 -4.12 0.80
C GLY A 143 6.92 -3.13 0.83
N GLU A 144 8.13 -3.53 0.38
CA GLU A 144 9.28 -2.63 0.27
C GLU A 144 9.32 -1.88 -1.06
N LEU A 145 9.99 -0.74 -1.05
CA LEU A 145 10.21 0.08 -2.24
C LEU A 145 11.31 -0.53 -3.12
N VAL A 146 11.00 -0.68 -4.40
CA VAL A 146 11.94 -1.11 -5.42
C VAL A 146 12.03 -0.07 -6.53
N THR A 147 13.23 0.06 -7.10
CA THR A 147 13.49 0.91 -8.25
C THR A 147 13.77 0.02 -9.45
N GLY A 148 13.17 0.32 -10.59
CA GLY A 148 13.40 -0.43 -11.82
C GLY A 148 13.42 0.46 -13.04
N GLU A 149 14.21 0.07 -14.03
CA GLU A 149 14.25 0.71 -15.34
C GLU A 149 13.19 0.10 -16.27
N VAL A 150 12.42 0.93 -16.97
CA VAL A 150 11.42 0.49 -17.93
C VAL A 150 12.08 -0.16 -19.12
N TYR A 151 11.96 -1.47 -19.24
CA TYR A 151 12.48 -2.24 -20.36
C TYR A 151 11.52 -2.24 -21.55
N GLN A 152 10.23 -2.57 -21.27
CA GLN A 152 9.19 -2.62 -22.29
C GLN A 152 7.81 -2.32 -21.71
N THR A 153 7.00 -1.59 -22.46
CA THR A 153 5.61 -1.28 -22.11
C THR A 153 4.67 -1.96 -23.08
N TRP A 154 3.73 -2.75 -22.56
CA TRP A 154 2.63 -3.38 -23.29
C TRP A 154 1.30 -2.69 -22.95
N SER A 155 0.24 -3.09 -23.63
CA SER A 155 -1.09 -2.51 -23.41
C SER A 155 -1.67 -2.80 -22.01
N ARG A 156 -1.28 -3.92 -21.38
CA ARG A 156 -1.82 -4.39 -20.11
C ARG A 156 -0.83 -4.27 -18.94
N GLU A 157 0.46 -4.25 -19.20
CA GLU A 157 1.51 -4.28 -18.20
C GLU A 157 2.79 -3.61 -18.71
N THR A 158 3.64 -3.18 -17.79
CA THR A 158 4.96 -2.65 -18.06
C THR A 158 6.00 -3.53 -17.39
N LEU A 159 6.99 -3.96 -18.14
CA LEU A 159 8.13 -4.72 -17.65
C LEU A 159 9.23 -3.77 -17.22
N LEU A 160 9.66 -3.92 -15.98
CA LEU A 160 10.78 -3.21 -15.40
C LEU A 160 11.91 -4.21 -15.14
N LEU A 161 13.12 -3.71 -15.15
CA LEU A 161 14.30 -4.44 -14.71
C LEU A 161 14.91 -3.72 -13.52
N ASP A 162 15.21 -4.47 -12.46
CA ASP A 162 16.00 -3.96 -11.35
C ASP A 162 17.50 -3.90 -11.70
N ASP A 163 18.34 -3.45 -10.75
CA ASP A 163 19.79 -3.34 -10.94
C ASP A 163 20.46 -4.70 -11.23
N GLU A 164 19.86 -5.79 -10.76
CA GLU A 164 20.31 -7.17 -11.00
C GLU A 164 19.71 -7.80 -12.26
N LYS A 165 18.90 -7.04 -13.01
CA LYS A 165 18.15 -7.46 -14.19
C LYS A 165 17.05 -8.50 -13.91
N ASN A 166 16.52 -8.51 -12.69
CA ASN A 166 15.32 -9.28 -12.40
C ASN A 166 14.09 -8.59 -13.01
N GLU A 167 13.15 -9.40 -13.49
CA GLU A 167 11.94 -8.93 -14.13
C GLU A 167 10.87 -8.56 -13.10
N LEU A 168 10.45 -7.29 -13.10
CA LEU A 168 9.39 -6.77 -12.27
C LEU A 168 8.22 -6.37 -13.18
N LEU A 169 7.02 -6.84 -12.87
CA LEU A 169 5.84 -6.58 -13.65
C LEU A 169 4.95 -5.53 -12.97
N LEU A 170 4.69 -4.43 -13.67
CA LEU A 170 3.73 -3.40 -13.26
C LEU A 170 2.47 -3.52 -14.12
N PRO A 171 1.40 -4.16 -13.64
CA PRO A 171 0.12 -4.21 -14.33
C PRO A 171 -0.51 -2.82 -14.44
N LYS A 172 -1.26 -2.55 -15.49
CA LYS A 172 -1.88 -1.25 -15.72
C LYS A 172 -2.85 -0.81 -14.62
N ASN A 173 -3.54 -1.77 -13.98
CA ASN A 173 -4.41 -1.51 -12.85
C ASN A 173 -3.65 -1.20 -11.54
N GLN A 174 -2.35 -1.45 -11.50
CA GLN A 174 -1.44 -1.13 -10.41
C GLN A 174 -0.59 0.13 -10.70
N ALA A 175 -0.75 0.73 -11.86
CA ALA A 175 -0.16 2.02 -12.21
C ALA A 175 -1.12 3.15 -11.80
N ILE A 176 -0.58 4.32 -11.44
CA ILE A 176 -1.38 5.51 -11.10
C ILE A 176 -2.11 5.98 -12.37
N PRO A 177 -3.39 6.36 -12.30
CA PRO A 177 -4.07 6.98 -13.42
C PRO A 177 -3.29 8.19 -13.95
N GLY A 178 -2.91 8.16 -15.23
CA GLY A 178 -2.05 9.20 -15.81
C GLY A 178 -0.55 8.89 -15.83
N ASP A 179 -0.12 7.75 -15.28
CA ASP A 179 1.25 7.27 -15.47
C ASP A 179 1.51 6.93 -16.93
N PHE A 180 2.58 7.51 -17.46
CA PHE A 180 3.05 7.24 -18.80
C PHE A 180 4.57 7.02 -18.76
N PHE A 181 4.98 5.81 -19.06
CA PHE A 181 6.37 5.38 -18.95
C PHE A 181 7.03 5.25 -20.30
N ARG A 182 8.28 5.71 -20.40
CA ARG A 182 9.12 5.58 -21.58
C ARG A 182 10.21 4.54 -21.31
N LYS A 183 10.59 3.82 -22.37
CA LYS A 183 11.72 2.88 -22.29
C LYS A 183 12.99 3.61 -21.82
N GLY A 184 13.68 3.02 -20.84
CA GLY A 184 14.88 3.58 -20.22
C GLY A 184 14.60 4.57 -19.07
N GLU A 185 13.32 4.81 -18.73
CA GLU A 185 12.94 5.64 -17.58
C GLU A 185 13.04 4.82 -16.30
N THR A 186 13.67 5.37 -15.27
CA THR A 186 13.73 4.75 -13.94
C THR A 186 12.52 5.14 -13.14
N ILE A 187 11.78 4.17 -12.62
CA ILE A 187 10.59 4.38 -11.81
C ILE A 187 10.68 3.64 -10.48
N ARG A 188 9.99 4.17 -9.49
CA ARG A 188 9.84 3.58 -8.16
C ARG A 188 8.46 2.92 -8.05
N ALA A 189 8.42 1.76 -7.42
CA ALA A 189 7.18 1.06 -7.10
C ALA A 189 7.37 0.23 -5.83
N VAL A 190 6.30 -0.27 -5.25
CA VAL A 190 6.36 -1.19 -4.12
C VAL A 190 6.10 -2.61 -4.62
N ILE A 191 6.77 -3.60 -4.04
CA ILE A 191 6.50 -5.01 -4.33
C ILE A 191 5.15 -5.34 -3.71
N ALA A 192 4.17 -5.63 -4.57
CA ALA A 192 2.79 -5.88 -4.13
C ALA A 192 2.54 -7.36 -3.83
N ASN A 193 3.08 -8.24 -4.65
CA ASN A 193 2.92 -9.68 -4.53
C ASN A 193 4.02 -10.42 -5.30
N VAL A 194 4.45 -11.55 -4.75
CA VAL A 194 5.42 -12.44 -5.38
C VAL A 194 4.82 -13.84 -5.49
N ASP A 195 4.48 -14.23 -6.69
CA ASP A 195 3.90 -15.53 -7.00
C ASP A 195 4.96 -16.47 -7.56
N ASN A 196 4.98 -17.73 -7.11
CA ASN A 196 5.81 -18.77 -7.70
C ASN A 196 4.94 -19.80 -8.42
N ASN A 197 4.61 -19.53 -9.67
CA ASN A 197 3.84 -20.47 -10.51
C ASN A 197 4.79 -21.32 -11.36
N ASN A 198 4.77 -22.63 -11.15
CA ASN A 198 5.60 -23.60 -11.90
C ASN A 198 7.11 -23.27 -11.87
N ASN A 199 7.65 -22.98 -10.69
CA ASN A 199 9.05 -22.56 -10.52
C ASN A 199 9.44 -21.34 -11.37
N ASN A 200 8.50 -20.46 -11.65
CA ASN A 200 8.75 -19.21 -12.33
C ASN A 200 8.25 -18.04 -11.47
N PRO A 201 9.12 -17.40 -10.69
CA PRO A 201 8.74 -16.31 -9.83
C PRO A 201 8.23 -15.14 -10.67
N LYS A 202 7.04 -14.67 -10.33
CA LYS A 202 6.42 -13.49 -10.92
C LYS A 202 6.33 -12.42 -9.87
N ILE A 203 7.12 -11.38 -10.00
CA ILE A 203 7.18 -10.27 -9.08
C ILE A 203 6.27 -9.17 -9.61
N THR A 204 5.17 -8.92 -8.90
CA THR A 204 4.22 -7.88 -9.26
C THR A 204 4.47 -6.66 -8.39
N VAL A 205 4.69 -5.51 -9.03
CA VAL A 205 4.90 -4.24 -8.35
C VAL A 205 3.71 -3.32 -8.54
N SER A 206 3.51 -2.41 -7.58
CA SER A 206 2.38 -1.48 -7.54
C SER A 206 2.81 -0.07 -7.21
N ARG A 207 2.14 0.91 -7.84
CA ARG A 207 2.21 2.33 -7.52
C ARG A 207 0.89 2.85 -6.92
N THR A 208 -0.16 2.01 -6.91
CA THR A 208 -1.47 2.33 -6.33
C THR A 208 -1.62 1.88 -4.88
N ASN A 209 -0.78 0.98 -4.41
CA ASN A 209 -0.79 0.46 -3.05
C ASN A 209 -0.53 1.57 -2.02
N GLU A 210 -1.19 1.50 -0.87
CA GLU A 210 -1.00 2.42 0.27
C GLU A 210 0.45 2.38 0.80
N ASN A 211 1.08 1.20 0.79
CA ASN A 211 2.47 1.05 1.19
C ASN A 211 3.43 1.85 0.31
N PHE A 212 3.09 2.11 -0.96
CA PHE A 212 3.91 2.95 -1.81
C PHE A 212 4.02 4.38 -1.25
N LEU A 213 2.91 4.95 -0.82
CA LEU A 213 2.90 6.26 -0.16
C LEU A 213 3.67 6.23 1.16
N ARG A 214 3.47 5.20 1.98
CA ARG A 214 4.18 5.00 3.26
C ARG A 214 5.70 4.99 3.06
N ARG A 215 6.19 4.18 2.12
CA ARG A 215 7.63 4.05 1.82
C ARG A 215 8.24 5.33 1.22
N LEU A 216 7.46 6.08 0.44
CA LEU A 216 7.91 7.39 -0.04
C LEU A 216 8.11 8.38 1.10
N PHE A 217 7.22 8.39 2.11
CA PHE A 217 7.41 9.21 3.30
C PHE A 217 8.61 8.77 4.13
N GLU A 218 8.85 7.48 4.30
CA GLU A 218 10.03 6.94 4.99
C GLU A 218 11.33 7.35 4.30
N LEU A 219 11.33 7.45 2.98
CA LEU A 219 12.48 7.89 2.19
C LEU A 219 12.76 9.39 2.30
N GLU A 220 11.68 10.22 2.28
CA GLU A 220 11.80 11.68 2.21
C GLU A 220 11.85 12.35 3.59
N VAL A 221 11.41 11.67 4.65
CA VAL A 221 11.29 12.19 6.01
C VAL A 221 12.21 11.40 6.96
N PRO A 222 13.40 11.95 7.29
CA PRO A 222 14.37 11.25 8.15
C PRO A 222 13.79 10.88 9.51
N GLU A 223 12.92 11.71 10.08
CA GLU A 223 12.30 11.49 11.39
C GLU A 223 11.38 10.24 11.39
N ILE A 224 10.82 9.86 10.23
CA ILE A 224 10.08 8.61 10.07
C ILE A 224 11.06 7.44 9.94
N HIS A 225 12.11 7.60 9.15
CA HIS A 225 13.15 6.59 8.98
C HIS A 225 13.84 6.24 10.32
N ASP A 226 14.09 7.24 11.15
CA ASP A 226 14.71 7.10 12.47
C ASP A 226 13.71 6.57 13.54
N GLY A 227 12.44 6.37 13.18
CA GLY A 227 11.40 5.86 14.06
C GLY A 227 10.89 6.86 15.10
N LEU A 228 11.20 8.16 14.97
CA LEU A 228 10.70 9.23 15.84
C LEU A 228 9.23 9.59 15.53
N ILE A 229 8.85 9.43 14.27
CA ILE A 229 7.48 9.63 13.78
C ILE A 229 6.99 8.32 13.16
N SER A 230 5.75 7.95 13.47
CA SER A 230 5.10 6.75 12.93
C SER A 230 3.89 7.14 12.08
N ILE A 231 3.75 6.48 10.92
CA ILE A 231 2.54 6.56 10.09
C ILE A 231 1.54 5.51 10.59
N ARG A 232 0.47 5.96 11.25
CA ARG A 232 -0.55 5.10 11.86
C ARG A 232 -1.56 4.58 10.87
N ALA A 233 -2.03 5.43 9.98
CA ALA A 233 -3.01 5.06 8.96
C ALA A 233 -2.75 5.81 7.66
N VAL A 234 -3.12 5.18 6.55
CA VAL A 234 -3.05 5.75 5.20
C VAL A 234 -4.39 5.47 4.52
N ALA A 235 -4.96 6.48 3.90
CA ALA A 235 -6.10 6.33 3.01
C ALA A 235 -5.78 7.03 1.69
N ARG A 236 -5.96 6.32 0.58
CA ARG A 236 -5.49 6.80 -0.72
C ARG A 236 -6.46 6.49 -1.84
N ILE A 237 -6.68 7.47 -2.71
CA ILE A 237 -7.29 7.29 -4.02
C ILE A 237 -6.22 7.68 -5.04
N PRO A 238 -5.59 6.69 -5.69
CA PRO A 238 -4.40 6.91 -6.51
C PRO A 238 -4.62 7.93 -7.63
N GLY A 239 -3.71 8.91 -7.72
CA GLY A 239 -3.76 9.97 -8.73
C GLY A 239 -4.70 11.13 -8.42
N GLU A 240 -5.45 11.09 -7.32
CA GLU A 240 -6.38 12.15 -6.93
C GLU A 240 -6.02 12.76 -5.58
N ARG A 241 -6.19 12.01 -4.50
CA ARG A 241 -5.93 12.51 -3.15
C ARG A 241 -5.59 11.38 -2.18
N ALA A 242 -4.76 11.69 -1.18
CA ALA A 242 -4.46 10.81 -0.07
C ALA A 242 -4.54 11.55 1.25
N LYS A 243 -4.81 10.82 2.33
CA LYS A 243 -4.70 11.29 3.72
C LYS A 243 -3.82 10.34 4.50
N ILE A 244 -2.92 10.89 5.30
CA ILE A 244 -2.05 10.11 6.18
C ILE A 244 -2.21 10.60 7.62
N ALA A 245 -2.27 9.67 8.56
CA ALA A 245 -2.28 9.95 9.98
C ALA A 245 -0.90 9.64 10.56
N VAL A 246 -0.28 10.64 11.16
CA VAL A 246 1.08 10.56 11.71
C VAL A 246 1.08 10.86 13.21
N GLU A 247 1.96 10.17 13.93
CA GLU A 247 2.14 10.34 15.37
C GLU A 247 3.62 10.47 15.68
N SER A 248 3.97 11.39 16.57
CA SER A 248 5.33 11.50 17.08
C SER A 248 5.44 10.83 18.46
N PHE A 249 6.57 10.16 18.68
CA PHE A 249 6.92 9.59 19.99
C PHE A 249 7.68 10.61 20.88
N ASP A 250 8.10 11.74 20.31
CA ASP A 250 8.71 12.86 21.06
C ASP A 250 7.79 14.08 20.97
N ASP A 251 7.31 14.55 22.14
CA ASP A 251 6.40 15.70 22.25
C ASP A 251 7.00 17.03 21.71
N ARG A 252 8.32 17.08 21.51
CA ARG A 252 9.02 18.24 20.95
C ARG A 252 9.02 18.28 19.43
N ILE A 253 8.60 17.21 18.78
CA ILE A 253 8.59 17.10 17.32
C ILE A 253 7.15 17.22 16.84
N ASP A 254 6.88 18.24 16.03
CA ASP A 254 5.62 18.34 15.29
C ASP A 254 5.62 17.34 14.12
N PRO A 255 4.81 16.26 14.19
CA PRO A 255 4.81 15.23 13.15
C PRO A 255 4.31 15.74 11.80
N VAL A 256 3.38 16.71 11.80
CA VAL A 256 2.83 17.29 10.57
C VAL A 256 3.86 18.19 9.91
N GLY A 257 4.47 19.09 10.68
CA GLY A 257 5.50 20.00 10.19
C GLY A 257 6.73 19.25 9.63
N ALA A 258 7.15 18.18 10.30
CA ALA A 258 8.26 17.33 9.82
C ALA A 258 7.95 16.64 8.49
N CYS A 259 6.74 16.10 8.32
CA CYS A 259 6.32 15.44 7.08
C CYS A 259 6.13 16.44 5.92
N VAL A 260 5.62 17.62 6.19
CA VAL A 260 5.43 18.68 5.17
C VAL A 260 6.78 19.31 4.78
N GLY A 261 7.63 19.54 5.78
CA GLY A 261 8.91 20.21 5.60
C GLY A 261 8.79 21.72 5.37
N VAL A 262 9.94 22.40 5.38
CA VAL A 262 10.00 23.87 5.21
C VAL A 262 9.40 24.27 3.86
N LYS A 263 8.35 25.08 3.89
CA LYS A 263 7.59 25.52 2.71
C LYS A 263 7.10 24.35 1.82
N GLY A 264 6.83 23.19 2.43
CA GLY A 264 6.36 22.03 1.71
C GLY A 264 7.42 21.27 0.89
N SER A 265 8.71 21.51 1.12
CA SER A 265 9.79 20.94 0.30
C SER A 265 9.78 19.40 0.24
N ARG A 266 9.51 18.73 1.38
CA ARG A 266 9.48 17.27 1.46
C ARG A 266 8.24 16.69 0.78
N ILE A 267 7.06 17.20 1.14
CA ILE A 267 5.81 16.70 0.58
C ILE A 267 5.70 16.94 -0.94
N HIS A 268 6.30 18.04 -1.47
CA HIS A 268 6.30 18.30 -2.91
C HIS A 268 7.09 17.25 -3.70
N GLY A 269 8.17 16.69 -3.14
CA GLY A 269 8.90 15.57 -3.74
C GLY A 269 7.99 14.36 -3.95
N ILE A 270 7.24 13.99 -2.90
CA ILE A 270 6.30 12.87 -2.91
C ILE A 270 5.13 13.14 -3.88
N VAL A 271 4.52 14.33 -3.81
CA VAL A 271 3.43 14.74 -4.71
C VAL A 271 3.83 14.65 -6.18
N ARG A 272 5.06 15.06 -6.52
CA ARG A 272 5.58 14.95 -7.89
C ARG A 272 5.72 13.49 -8.32
N GLU A 273 6.24 12.62 -7.45
CA GLU A 273 6.36 11.17 -7.72
C GLU A 273 4.98 10.54 -7.98
N LEU A 274 3.96 11.01 -7.27
CA LEU A 274 2.58 10.51 -7.35
C LEU A 274 1.72 11.21 -8.42
N ARG A 275 2.33 11.89 -9.40
CA ARG A 275 1.63 12.59 -10.49
C ARG A 275 0.65 13.66 -9.99
N ASN A 276 1.08 14.48 -9.06
CA ASN A 276 0.32 15.59 -8.44
C ASN A 276 -0.90 15.13 -7.62
N GLU A 277 -0.82 13.96 -6.99
CA GLU A 277 -1.79 13.51 -5.99
C GLU A 277 -1.70 14.42 -4.76
N ASN A 278 -2.83 15.03 -4.35
CA ASN A 278 -2.86 15.89 -3.16
C ASN A 278 -2.78 15.06 -1.88
N ILE A 279 -1.88 15.43 -0.96
CA ILE A 279 -1.65 14.68 0.27
C ILE A 279 -1.98 15.55 1.47
N ASP A 280 -2.93 15.09 2.29
CA ASP A 280 -3.26 15.71 3.57
C ASP A 280 -2.56 14.95 4.71
N VAL A 281 -1.75 15.64 5.49
CA VAL A 281 -1.08 15.09 6.68
C VAL A 281 -1.86 15.49 7.93
N ILE A 282 -2.26 14.49 8.72
CA ILE A 282 -3.15 14.65 9.87
C ILE A 282 -2.46 14.09 11.12
N PRO A 283 -2.46 14.83 12.25
CA PRO A 283 -1.93 14.28 13.50
C PRO A 283 -2.88 13.21 14.04
N PHE A 284 -2.36 12.02 14.28
CA PHE A 284 -3.11 10.90 14.84
C PHE A 284 -3.54 11.17 16.28
N THR A 285 -4.64 10.59 16.69
CA THR A 285 -5.11 10.55 18.06
C THR A 285 -5.91 9.30 18.32
N THR A 286 -5.87 8.81 19.55
CA THR A 286 -6.64 7.64 19.98
C THR A 286 -8.11 7.95 20.26
N ASN A 287 -8.46 9.24 20.42
CA ASN A 287 -9.86 9.69 20.57
C ASN A 287 -10.54 9.67 19.19
N PRO A 288 -11.56 8.80 18.96
CA PRO A 288 -12.20 8.67 17.66
C PRO A 288 -12.88 9.95 17.18
N SER A 289 -13.58 10.69 18.06
CA SER A 289 -14.23 11.95 17.72
C SER A 289 -13.25 12.99 17.20
N LEU A 290 -12.14 13.17 17.93
CA LEU A 290 -11.10 14.11 17.55
C LEU A 290 -10.38 13.66 16.26
N PHE A 291 -10.21 12.36 16.07
CA PHE A 291 -9.59 11.82 14.85
C PHE A 291 -10.47 12.04 13.62
N ILE A 292 -11.78 11.82 13.73
CA ILE A 292 -12.75 12.10 12.67
C ILE A 292 -12.79 13.61 12.36
N GLN A 293 -12.82 14.46 13.39
CA GLN A 293 -12.77 15.91 13.22
C GLN A 293 -11.53 16.35 12.43
N ARG A 294 -10.35 15.83 12.79
CA ARG A 294 -9.09 16.12 12.09
C ARG A 294 -9.08 15.56 10.67
N ALA A 295 -9.65 14.35 10.47
CA ALA A 295 -9.73 13.71 9.17
C ALA A 295 -10.63 14.46 8.17
N LEU A 296 -11.65 15.19 8.66
CA LEU A 296 -12.54 16.00 7.83
C LEU A 296 -11.97 17.39 7.48
N SER A 297 -10.79 17.74 8.03
CA SER A 297 -10.14 19.00 7.67
C SER A 297 -10.12 19.21 6.13
N PRO A 298 -10.37 20.45 5.63
CA PRO A 298 -10.43 21.74 6.34
C PRO A 298 -11.80 22.12 6.94
N ALA A 299 -12.83 21.24 6.86
CA ALA A 299 -14.14 21.51 7.40
C ALA A 299 -14.10 21.62 8.95
N LYS A 300 -14.84 22.59 9.49
CA LYS A 300 -15.01 22.76 10.93
C LYS A 300 -16.27 22.03 11.37
N VAL A 301 -16.10 21.04 12.25
CA VAL A 301 -17.19 20.23 12.79
C VAL A 301 -17.77 20.88 14.02
N SER A 302 -19.12 20.97 14.12
CA SER A 302 -19.82 21.49 15.29
C SER A 302 -19.93 20.42 16.38
N SER A 303 -20.47 19.26 16.04
CA SER A 303 -20.60 18.11 16.97
C SER A 303 -20.49 16.77 16.25
N ILE A 304 -20.17 15.72 17.00
CA ILE A 304 -20.04 14.35 16.49
C ILE A 304 -20.75 13.42 17.45
N ARG A 305 -21.65 12.60 16.91
CA ARG A 305 -22.23 11.44 17.63
C ARG A 305 -21.58 10.18 17.09
N LEU A 306 -21.02 9.37 17.99
CA LEU A 306 -20.35 8.13 17.63
C LEU A 306 -21.19 6.93 18.07
N ASP A 307 -21.33 5.97 17.15
CA ASP A 307 -21.73 4.62 17.45
C ASP A 307 -20.51 3.70 17.29
N GLU A 308 -19.95 3.25 18.42
CA GLU A 308 -18.76 2.40 18.43
C GLU A 308 -19.08 0.96 18.02
N GLU A 309 -20.32 0.48 18.23
CA GLU A 309 -20.73 -0.86 17.89
C GLU A 309 -20.87 -1.04 16.38
N GLU A 310 -21.52 -0.10 15.71
CA GLU A 310 -21.70 -0.10 14.26
C GLU A 310 -20.52 0.58 13.51
N LYS A 311 -19.58 1.19 14.22
CA LYS A 311 -18.52 2.05 13.66
C LYS A 311 -19.07 3.13 12.75
N LYS A 312 -20.09 3.81 13.23
CA LYS A 312 -20.77 4.88 12.54
C LYS A 312 -20.54 6.20 13.23
N ALA A 313 -20.37 7.28 12.47
CA ALA A 313 -20.21 8.62 12.99
C ALA A 313 -21.17 9.58 12.30
N GLU A 314 -22.04 10.18 13.06
CA GLU A 314 -22.91 11.27 12.61
C GLU A 314 -22.23 12.61 12.93
N VAL A 315 -21.93 13.36 11.88
CA VAL A 315 -21.15 14.60 11.99
C VAL A 315 -22.05 15.77 11.63
N PHE A 316 -22.21 16.68 12.57
CA PHE A 316 -23.01 17.90 12.42
C PHE A 316 -22.11 19.08 12.06
N LEU A 317 -22.48 19.79 11.00
CA LEU A 317 -21.69 20.88 10.44
C LEU A 317 -22.59 22.04 10.04
N LYS A 318 -22.09 23.26 10.19
CA LYS A 318 -22.76 24.43 9.65
C LYS A 318 -22.94 24.31 8.14
N PRO A 319 -24.01 24.86 7.57
CA PRO A 319 -24.34 24.73 6.15
C PRO A 319 -23.21 25.10 5.19
N ASP A 320 -22.40 26.08 5.54
CA ASP A 320 -21.22 26.53 4.77
C ASP A 320 -20.06 25.51 4.80
N GLN A 321 -19.95 24.69 5.86
CA GLN A 321 -18.89 23.69 6.05
C GLN A 321 -19.20 22.34 5.39
N VAL A 322 -20.47 22.02 5.11
CA VAL A 322 -20.89 20.73 4.55
C VAL A 322 -20.20 20.44 3.21
N SER A 323 -20.12 21.43 2.33
CA SER A 323 -19.47 21.28 1.03
C SER A 323 -17.96 20.99 1.17
N LEU A 324 -17.30 21.55 2.19
CA LEU A 324 -15.89 21.30 2.48
C LEU A 324 -15.67 19.90 3.07
N ALA A 325 -16.57 19.45 3.95
CA ALA A 325 -16.52 18.11 4.54
C ALA A 325 -16.68 17.03 3.49
N ILE A 326 -17.62 17.17 2.58
CA ILE A 326 -17.84 16.24 1.46
C ILE A 326 -16.65 16.32 0.48
N GLY A 327 -16.23 17.53 0.14
CA GLY A 327 -15.16 17.79 -0.81
C GLY A 327 -15.57 17.52 -2.27
N LYS A 328 -14.64 17.77 -3.19
CA LYS A 328 -14.86 17.52 -4.63
C LYS A 328 -15.14 16.03 -4.85
N GLN A 329 -16.24 15.71 -5.51
CA GLN A 329 -16.68 14.33 -5.81
C GLN A 329 -16.82 13.41 -4.57
N GLY A 330 -16.98 13.97 -3.37
CA GLY A 330 -17.05 13.18 -2.14
C GLY A 330 -15.72 12.60 -1.66
N LEU A 331 -14.60 13.03 -2.24
CA LEU A 331 -13.28 12.46 -1.94
C LEU A 331 -12.86 12.69 -0.48
N ASN A 332 -13.19 13.87 0.09
CA ASN A 332 -12.75 14.19 1.44
C ASN A 332 -13.41 13.29 2.49
N ILE A 333 -14.74 13.12 2.42
CA ILE A 333 -15.49 12.25 3.34
C ILE A 333 -15.12 10.78 3.13
N LYS A 334 -14.95 10.34 1.87
CA LYS A 334 -14.55 8.97 1.56
C LYS A 334 -13.18 8.61 2.13
N LEU A 335 -12.20 9.50 1.95
CA LEU A 335 -10.86 9.32 2.51
C LEU A 335 -10.85 9.40 4.04
N ALA A 336 -11.65 10.29 4.64
CA ALA A 336 -11.81 10.35 6.08
C ALA A 336 -12.41 9.07 6.64
N SER A 337 -13.43 8.51 6.00
CA SER A 337 -14.03 7.22 6.36
C SER A 337 -13.01 6.07 6.24
N MET A 338 -12.26 5.99 5.16
CA MET A 338 -11.21 4.98 4.97
C MET A 338 -10.09 5.10 6.02
N LEU A 339 -9.69 6.34 6.35
CA LEU A 339 -8.60 6.61 7.29
C LEU A 339 -8.97 6.25 8.73
N THR A 340 -10.19 6.57 9.13
CA THR A 340 -10.68 6.40 10.51
C THR A 340 -11.31 5.04 10.76
N GLY A 341 -11.76 4.36 9.69
CA GLY A 341 -12.48 3.09 9.77
C GLY A 341 -13.94 3.23 10.23
N TYR A 342 -14.48 4.46 10.26
CA TYR A 342 -15.87 4.75 10.56
C TYR A 342 -16.64 5.13 9.29
N VAL A 343 -17.89 4.73 9.21
CA VAL A 343 -18.81 5.24 8.21
C VAL A 343 -19.26 6.63 8.68
N ILE A 344 -18.95 7.66 7.91
CA ILE A 344 -19.19 9.05 8.29
C ILE A 344 -20.41 9.58 7.53
N ASP A 345 -21.46 9.92 8.26
CA ASP A 345 -22.65 10.59 7.75
C ASP A 345 -22.63 12.06 8.14
N VAL A 346 -22.89 12.95 7.19
CA VAL A 346 -22.83 14.39 7.39
C VAL A 346 -24.21 14.99 7.42
N TYR A 347 -24.52 15.68 8.51
CA TYR A 347 -25.78 16.38 8.74
C TYR A 347 -25.53 17.88 8.81
N ARG A 348 -26.52 18.66 8.43
CA ARG A 348 -26.50 20.10 8.62
C ARG A 348 -26.86 20.40 10.06
N ASP A 349 -25.98 21.14 10.73
CA ASP A 349 -26.31 21.79 11.99
C ASP A 349 -27.11 23.02 11.62
N THR A 350 -28.41 22.85 11.53
CA THR A 350 -29.32 23.97 11.52
C THR A 350 -29.39 24.40 12.99
N ASP A 351 -29.00 25.62 13.28
CA ASP A 351 -29.32 26.31 14.53
C ASP A 351 -30.86 26.55 14.61
N GLU A 352 -31.65 25.56 14.25
CA GLU A 352 -32.97 25.43 14.79
C GLU A 352 -32.75 24.97 16.23
N VAL A 353 -32.65 25.95 17.12
CA VAL A 353 -33.02 25.78 18.49
C VAL A 353 -34.37 25.09 18.40
N TYR A 354 -34.40 23.78 18.73
CA TYR A 354 -35.64 23.16 19.14
C TYR A 354 -36.00 23.83 20.45
N GLU A 355 -36.47 25.09 20.40
CA GLU A 355 -37.28 25.62 21.44
C GLU A 355 -38.50 24.69 21.43
N GLU A 356 -38.69 23.93 22.49
CA GLU A 356 -39.84 23.04 22.65
C GLU A 356 -41.07 23.84 22.37
N ASP A 357 -41.78 23.50 21.30
CA ASP A 357 -42.99 24.21 20.87
C ASP A 357 -44.12 23.61 21.68
N ILE A 358 -44.64 24.40 22.66
CA ILE A 358 -45.61 23.96 23.62
C ILE A 358 -46.99 23.93 22.94
N TYR A 359 -47.69 22.84 23.05
CA TYR A 359 -49.02 22.70 22.47
C TYR A 359 -50.04 23.53 23.24
N LEU A 360 -50.95 24.21 22.55
CA LEU A 360 -52.01 25.01 23.16
C LEU A 360 -52.89 24.21 24.17
N ASP A 361 -52.92 22.88 24.07
CA ASP A 361 -53.60 22.03 25.03
C ASP A 361 -53.03 22.06 26.45
N GLU A 362 -51.77 22.47 26.62
CA GLU A 362 -51.09 22.57 27.94
C GLU A 362 -51.56 23.84 28.69
N PHE A 363 -52.09 24.82 27.99
CA PHE A 363 -52.59 26.07 28.57
C PHE A 363 -54.06 26.06 28.92
N LYS A 364 -54.70 24.86 29.02
CA LYS A 364 -56.14 24.76 29.37
C LYS A 364 -56.51 25.27 30.76
N ASP A 365 -55.53 25.38 31.63
CA ASP A 365 -55.73 25.94 32.99
C ASP A 365 -55.70 27.47 33.01
N GLU A 366 -55.10 28.12 31.98
CA GLU A 366 -54.88 29.55 31.89
C GLU A 366 -55.66 30.22 30.75
N ILE A 367 -55.99 29.48 29.70
CA ILE A 367 -56.73 29.94 28.53
C ILE A 367 -58.02 29.13 28.39
N ASP A 368 -59.15 29.82 28.23
CA ASP A 368 -60.44 29.18 28.05
C ASP A 368 -60.42 28.18 26.87
N GLU A 369 -61.00 27.00 27.06
CA GLU A 369 -60.98 25.88 26.09
C GLU A 369 -61.60 26.29 24.72
N TRP A 370 -62.62 27.16 24.73
CA TRP A 370 -63.25 27.65 23.49
C TRP A 370 -62.32 28.57 22.69
N VAL A 371 -61.39 29.28 23.34
CA VAL A 371 -60.38 30.12 22.68
C VAL A 371 -59.28 29.21 22.06
N ILE A 372 -58.87 28.18 22.77
CA ILE A 372 -57.92 27.19 22.26
C ILE A 372 -58.50 26.49 21.02
N ASP A 373 -59.77 26.12 21.05
CA ASP A 373 -60.45 25.50 19.91
C ASP A 373 -60.53 26.44 18.71
N ALA A 374 -60.87 27.71 18.94
CA ALA A 374 -60.91 28.72 17.89
C ALA A 374 -59.51 28.98 17.25
N LEU A 375 -58.44 28.97 18.04
CA LEU A 375 -57.06 29.07 17.54
C LEU A 375 -56.63 27.81 16.75
N LYS A 376 -57.05 26.63 17.18
CA LYS A 376 -56.79 25.36 16.45
C LYS A 376 -57.56 25.30 15.13
N ASP A 377 -58.80 25.75 15.09
CA ASP A 377 -59.61 25.78 13.85
C ASP A 377 -58.99 26.74 12.82
N MET A 378 -58.25 27.74 13.26
CA MET A 378 -57.49 28.66 12.42
C MET A 378 -56.17 28.00 11.91
N GLY A 379 -55.74 26.89 12.50
CA GLY A 379 -54.50 26.16 12.14
C GLY A 379 -53.32 26.47 13.09
N CYS A 380 -53.51 27.19 14.19
CA CYS A 380 -52.51 27.41 15.20
C CYS A 380 -52.64 26.34 16.29
N VAL A 381 -51.79 25.31 16.24
CA VAL A 381 -51.80 24.17 17.18
C VAL A 381 -50.81 24.37 18.34
N THR A 382 -49.82 25.27 18.19
CA THR A 382 -48.74 25.47 19.12
C THR A 382 -48.65 26.96 19.54
N ALA A 383 -48.11 27.21 20.73
CA ALA A 383 -47.94 28.56 21.29
C ALA A 383 -47.14 29.48 20.36
N LYS A 384 -46.05 28.99 19.75
CA LYS A 384 -45.28 29.75 18.79
C LYS A 384 -46.02 30.08 17.52
N SER A 385 -46.88 29.18 17.05
CA SER A 385 -47.71 29.44 15.84
C SER A 385 -48.66 30.62 16.09
N VAL A 386 -49.17 30.76 17.31
CA VAL A 386 -50.01 31.91 17.71
C VAL A 386 -49.16 33.17 17.81
N LEU A 387 -48.00 33.12 18.46
CA LEU A 387 -47.13 34.32 18.63
C LEU A 387 -46.56 34.81 17.27
N ASN A 388 -46.36 33.95 16.30
CA ASN A 388 -45.94 34.31 14.95
C ASN A 388 -47.06 34.82 14.04
N THR A 389 -48.32 34.66 14.44
CA THR A 389 -49.44 35.15 13.67
C THR A 389 -49.71 36.62 14.01
N PRO A 390 -49.88 37.52 13.02
CA PRO A 390 -50.20 38.92 13.27
C PRO A 390 -51.51 39.07 14.09
N ARG A 391 -51.49 39.96 15.08
CA ARG A 391 -52.62 40.22 15.98
C ARG A 391 -53.92 40.47 15.23
N GLU A 392 -53.85 41.19 14.10
CA GLU A 392 -55.02 41.52 13.27
C GLU A 392 -55.66 40.24 12.63
N ASP A 393 -54.83 39.26 12.29
CA ASP A 393 -55.29 37.99 11.74
C ASP A 393 -55.89 37.09 12.81
N LEU A 394 -55.39 37.11 14.05
CA LEU A 394 -55.95 36.38 15.19
C LEU A 394 -57.36 36.87 15.50
N ILE A 395 -57.59 38.22 15.58
CA ILE A 395 -58.87 38.83 15.81
C ILE A 395 -59.85 38.49 14.68
N ARG A 396 -59.40 38.57 13.42
CA ARG A 396 -60.26 38.43 12.24
C ARG A 396 -60.62 37.01 11.91
N ARG A 397 -59.75 36.03 12.11
CA ARG A 397 -59.95 34.65 11.71
C ARG A 397 -60.46 33.77 12.82
N ALA A 398 -60.07 34.01 14.07
CA ALA A 398 -60.58 33.28 15.22
C ALA A 398 -61.86 33.91 15.81
N ASP A 399 -62.33 35.03 15.26
CA ASP A 399 -63.49 35.81 15.74
C ASP A 399 -63.49 36.09 17.24
N LEU A 400 -62.25 36.44 17.74
CA LEU A 400 -61.97 36.71 19.12
C LEU A 400 -62.00 38.24 19.38
N GLU A 401 -62.43 38.63 20.59
CA GLU A 401 -62.36 40.02 21.04
C GLU A 401 -60.91 40.46 21.26
N GLU A 402 -60.61 41.73 21.00
CA GLU A 402 -59.25 42.28 21.11
C GLU A 402 -58.61 42.06 22.50
N GLU A 403 -59.42 42.21 23.58
CA GLU A 403 -58.97 41.98 24.95
C GLU A 403 -58.61 40.50 25.20
N THR A 404 -59.29 39.57 24.60
CA THR A 404 -59.03 38.12 24.70
C THR A 404 -57.73 37.76 23.98
N VAL A 405 -57.49 38.31 22.78
CA VAL A 405 -56.26 38.09 22.02
C VAL A 405 -55.05 38.66 22.75
N ASP A 406 -55.16 39.84 23.32
CA ASP A 406 -54.10 40.46 24.09
C ASP A 406 -53.74 39.62 25.34
N ASN A 407 -54.73 39.12 26.05
CA ASN A 407 -54.56 38.25 27.21
C ASN A 407 -53.87 36.93 26.84
N VAL A 408 -54.25 36.32 25.73
CA VAL A 408 -53.65 35.09 25.24
C VAL A 408 -52.20 35.33 24.83
N LEU A 409 -51.91 36.38 24.12
CA LEU A 409 -50.52 36.74 23.74
C LEU A 409 -49.65 37.07 24.95
N ASP A 410 -50.17 37.66 25.99
CA ASP A 410 -49.42 37.97 27.23
C ASP A 410 -49.16 36.68 28.04
N ILE A 411 -50.11 35.73 28.14
CA ILE A 411 -49.93 34.43 28.78
C ILE A 411 -48.86 33.61 28.04
N LEU A 412 -48.99 33.51 26.72
CA LEU A 412 -48.02 32.74 25.91
C LEU A 412 -46.61 33.36 25.94
N LYS A 413 -46.49 34.70 25.98
CA LYS A 413 -45.15 35.37 26.13
C LYS A 413 -44.55 35.16 27.50
N ALA A 414 -45.32 35.19 28.59
CA ALA A 414 -44.85 35.01 29.94
C ALA A 414 -44.16 33.65 30.12
N GLU A 415 -44.67 32.61 29.52
CA GLU A 415 -44.09 31.24 29.56
C GLU A 415 -42.74 31.18 28.86
N PHE A 416 -42.57 31.87 27.72
CA PHE A 416 -41.29 31.92 27.02
C PHE A 416 -40.29 32.90 27.62
N ASP A 417 -40.69 33.88 28.43
CA ASP A 417 -39.81 34.81 29.15
C ASP A 417 -39.28 34.20 30.46
N ASP A 418 -40.03 33.25 31.08
CA ASP A 418 -39.62 32.57 32.32
C ASP A 418 -38.52 31.50 32.08
N ASP A 419 -38.51 30.86 30.91
CA ASP A 419 -37.46 29.88 30.51
C ASP A 419 -36.10 30.58 30.23
N SER A 420 -36.05 31.88 30.07
CA SER A 420 -34.80 32.65 29.90
C SER A 420 -34.11 33.03 31.20
N ALA A 421 -34.69 32.73 32.38
CA ALA A 421 -34.23 33.18 33.71
C ALA A 421 -33.46 32.13 34.55
N GLU A 422 -33.34 30.88 34.12
CA GLU A 422 -32.56 29.85 34.81
C GLU A 422 -31.21 29.56 34.13
N ALA A 423 -30.29 30.52 34.15
CA ALA A 423 -28.86 30.28 34.03
C ALA A 423 -28.18 30.72 35.34
N PRO A 424 -27.49 29.88 36.08
CA PRO A 424 -26.87 30.26 37.34
C PRO A 424 -25.69 31.20 37.09
N ALA A 425 -25.80 32.40 37.69
CA ALA A 425 -24.73 33.34 37.77
C ALA A 425 -23.61 32.80 38.69
N GLU A 426 -22.45 32.57 38.20
CA GLU A 426 -21.20 32.58 38.96
C GLU A 426 -20.49 33.92 38.78
N ALA A 427 -20.25 34.54 39.92
CA ALA A 427 -19.71 35.88 40.09
C ALA A 427 -18.17 35.90 39.88
N PRO A 428 -17.60 37.09 39.77
CA PRO A 428 -16.28 37.36 39.20
C PRO A 428 -15.18 37.33 40.26
N ALA A 429 -13.99 36.89 39.86
CA ALA A 429 -12.76 37.15 40.60
C ALA A 429 -11.75 37.88 39.69
N GLU A 430 -11.35 38.94 40.24
CA GLU A 430 -10.46 40.02 39.84
C GLU A 430 -9.07 39.62 39.31
N ASP A 431 -8.65 40.45 38.37
CA ASP A 431 -7.35 41.14 38.28
C ASP A 431 -6.05 40.32 38.15
N THR A 432 -5.35 40.48 37.07
CA THR A 432 -4.17 41.34 36.92
C THR A 432 -3.48 41.22 35.56
N CYS A 433 -3.28 42.39 34.96
CA CYS A 433 -2.15 42.88 34.15
C CYS A 433 -1.57 42.08 32.98
N ALA A 434 -1.82 42.64 31.80
CA ALA A 434 -0.86 43.20 30.82
C ALA A 434 0.20 42.28 30.23
N GLU A 435 0.11 42.04 28.96
CA GLU A 435 1.01 42.64 27.95
C GLU A 435 0.55 42.23 26.53
N GLU A 436 0.40 43.28 25.75
CA GLU A 436 0.11 43.24 24.32
C GLU A 436 1.29 42.68 23.55
N HIS A 437 1.03 41.73 22.61
CA HIS A 437 1.68 41.75 21.32
C HIS A 437 0.79 41.08 20.26
N PRO A 438 0.70 41.66 19.07
CA PRO A 438 -0.30 41.31 18.06
C PRO A 438 0.14 40.09 17.26
N ALA A 439 -0.77 39.15 17.10
CA ALA A 439 -0.64 38.10 16.10
C ALA A 439 -1.21 38.60 14.77
N GLU A 440 -0.33 39.05 13.92
CA GLU A 440 -0.63 39.31 12.51
C GLU A 440 -0.86 38.01 11.74
N ASP A 441 -1.95 38.00 11.02
CA ASP A 441 -2.27 37.36 9.77
C ASP A 441 -1.20 36.47 9.11
N LEU A 442 -1.48 35.17 9.04
CA LEU A 442 -0.94 34.26 8.05
C LEU A 442 -2.01 33.28 7.49
N ALA A 443 -3.05 33.88 6.93
CA ALA A 443 -3.99 33.14 6.09
C ALA A 443 -4.32 33.97 4.85
N ALA A 444 -3.36 34.09 3.93
CA ALA A 444 -3.62 34.50 2.53
C ALA A 444 -2.33 34.44 1.70
N ALA A 445 -2.01 33.26 1.18
CA ALA A 445 -1.08 33.14 0.05
C ALA A 445 -1.27 31.79 -0.66
N ALA A 446 -2.44 31.61 -1.25
CA ALA A 446 -2.66 30.52 -2.21
C ALA A 446 -3.68 30.91 -3.27
N ASP A 447 -3.53 32.13 -3.82
CA ASP A 447 -4.24 32.51 -5.06
C ASP A 447 -3.59 33.76 -5.63
N ALA A 448 -2.53 33.58 -6.42
CA ALA A 448 -2.06 34.58 -7.40
C ALA A 448 -0.81 34.09 -8.11
N VAL A 449 -0.91 33.18 -9.06
CA VAL A 449 -0.06 33.12 -10.25
C VAL A 449 -0.86 32.48 -11.38
N ALA A 450 -1.70 33.28 -11.99
CA ALA A 450 -2.17 33.05 -13.35
C ALA A 450 -2.50 34.42 -13.95
N GLY A 451 -1.64 34.88 -14.83
CA GLY A 451 -1.91 36.04 -15.64
C GLY A 451 -0.75 36.99 -15.72
N GLU A 452 0.06 36.83 -16.75
CA GLU A 452 0.64 37.86 -17.60
C GLU A 452 1.90 37.33 -18.29
N THR A 453 1.75 36.91 -19.52
CA THR A 453 2.80 37.03 -20.54
C THR A 453 2.18 37.69 -21.75
N GLY A 454 2.36 38.98 -21.79
CA GLY A 454 2.26 39.77 -23.01
C GLY A 454 3.51 39.55 -23.85
N ASP A 455 3.28 39.24 -25.03
CA ASP A 455 3.72 39.73 -26.34
C ASP A 455 4.96 40.66 -26.35
N GLU A 456 6.00 40.23 -27.07
CA GLU A 456 6.91 41.02 -27.93
C GLU A 456 7.73 40.02 -28.74
N ALA A 457 7.36 39.80 -29.98
CA ALA A 457 7.67 40.47 -31.22
C ALA A 457 9.12 40.30 -31.70
N ALA A 458 9.21 39.46 -32.72
CA ALA A 458 9.68 39.72 -34.09
C ALA A 458 11.18 39.98 -34.37
N GLN A 459 11.56 39.29 -35.45
CA GLN A 459 12.62 39.64 -36.42
C GLN A 459 14.06 39.26 -36.06
N THR A 460 14.71 38.39 -36.80
CA THR A 460 15.29 38.54 -38.14
C THR A 460 15.93 37.22 -38.60
N ALA A 461 15.60 36.79 -39.75
CA ALA A 461 16.35 36.74 -41.02
C ALA A 461 17.19 35.48 -41.22
N GLU A 462 16.74 34.64 -42.15
CA GLU A 462 17.38 34.31 -43.45
C GLU A 462 18.89 34.09 -43.45
N THR A 463 19.28 32.92 -43.82
CA THR A 463 20.08 32.55 -45.04
C THR A 463 20.40 31.06 -44.95
N ALA A 464 19.86 30.22 -45.83
CA ALA A 464 20.44 29.80 -47.12
C ALA A 464 21.70 28.92 -46.97
N GLY A 465 21.62 27.75 -47.51
CA GLY A 465 22.78 26.94 -47.85
C GLY A 465 22.44 25.47 -48.08
N ASP A 466 22.11 25.20 -49.33
CA ASP A 466 22.12 23.91 -50.01
C ASP A 466 23.44 23.15 -49.88
N GLU A 467 23.37 21.90 -50.11
CA GLU A 467 24.23 20.96 -50.87
C GLU A 467 24.36 19.63 -50.13
N GLU A 468 23.68 18.63 -50.63
CA GLU A 468 24.11 17.59 -51.59
C GLU A 468 25.06 16.51 -51.02
N SER A 469 24.55 15.29 -51.14
CA SER A 469 25.17 14.09 -51.69
C SER A 469 26.28 13.36 -50.96
N LYS A 470 26.01 12.25 -50.40
CA LYS A 470 26.34 10.92 -50.95
C LYS A 470 25.83 9.79 -50.04
#